data_dd9d095c03286370d912b2bdd6bb3c43
#
_entry.id   dd9d095c03286370d912b2bdd6bb3c43
#
_cell.length_a   1.000
_cell.length_b   1.000
_cell.length_c   1.000
_cell.angle_alpha   90.00
_cell.angle_beta   90.00
_cell.angle_gamma   90.00
#
_symmetry.space_group_name_H-M   'P 1'
#
loop_
_entity.id
_entity.type
_entity.pdbx_description
1 polymer ?
#
loop_
_entity_poly.entity_id
_entity_poly.type
_entity_poly.pdbx_seq_one_letter_code
_entity_poly.pdbx_strand_id
1 'polypeptide(L)'
;MQWRQFVMDLGALDATVVEDAFLRLGAHSVTLSDAGDDPVLEPGPGETPLWSRTRVTGLFSGDTDLAAFGNALRAELGIERLPSHHVEELADRNWEREWLKDFGAMRFGERLWICPTGDAVDAADAVVVDLDPGLAFGTGTHPTTAMCLEWLDGLDLAGKRLLDYGCGSGVLAIAALKLGCQSATAMDIDPQAIIATQQNAAHNQVDQDLRVTGSPDGIQGQVDVVV
;
A
#
# COMPACT_ATOMS: atom_id res chain seq x y z
N MET A 1 -0.09 8.47 -21.09
CA MET A 1 -0.84 9.76 -21.01
C MET A 1 -0.06 10.68 -20.10
N GLN A 2 0.11 11.94 -20.43
CA GLN A 2 0.67 12.91 -19.48
C GLN A 2 -0.45 13.44 -18.61
N TRP A 3 -0.19 13.60 -17.32
CA TRP A 3 -1.11 14.17 -16.35
C TRP A 3 -0.52 15.42 -15.72
N ARG A 4 -1.38 16.32 -15.30
CA ARG A 4 -0.99 17.56 -14.60
C ARG A 4 -1.84 17.73 -13.36
N GLN A 5 -1.24 18.29 -12.32
CA GLN A 5 -1.94 18.63 -11.08
C GLN A 5 -1.99 20.13 -10.89
N PHE A 6 -3.15 20.62 -10.46
CA PHE A 6 -3.32 21.96 -9.94
C PHE A 6 -3.43 21.84 -8.43
N VAL A 7 -2.44 22.35 -7.74
CA VAL A 7 -2.30 22.26 -6.28
C VAL A 7 -2.55 23.63 -5.68
N MET A 8 -3.48 23.73 -4.72
CA MET A 8 -3.87 25.00 -4.09
C MET A 8 -4.09 24.81 -2.60
N ASP A 9 -3.57 25.75 -1.79
CA ASP A 9 -3.93 25.82 -0.38
C ASP A 9 -5.38 26.29 -0.24
N LEU A 10 -6.18 25.62 0.60
CA LEU A 10 -7.60 25.91 0.73
C LEU A 10 -7.85 27.28 1.40
N GLY A 11 -7.01 27.65 2.36
CA GLY A 11 -7.16 28.87 3.14
C GLY A 11 -8.47 28.91 3.92
N ALA A 12 -9.24 29.98 3.73
CA ALA A 12 -10.55 30.16 4.38
C ALA A 12 -11.73 29.71 3.49
N LEU A 13 -11.47 29.06 2.35
CA LEU A 13 -12.51 28.59 1.45
C LEU A 13 -13.14 27.29 2.00
N ASP A 14 -14.42 27.10 1.67
CA ASP A 14 -15.12 25.85 1.97
C ASP A 14 -14.62 24.73 1.07
N ALA A 15 -14.20 23.62 1.67
CA ALA A 15 -13.60 22.49 0.96
C ALA A 15 -14.57 21.87 -0.05
N THR A 16 -15.82 21.68 0.33
CA THR A 16 -16.84 21.08 -0.53
C THR A 16 -17.13 21.95 -1.75
N VAL A 17 -17.22 23.26 -1.53
CA VAL A 17 -17.46 24.23 -2.63
C VAL A 17 -16.29 24.23 -3.62
N VAL A 18 -15.06 24.17 -3.10
CA VAL A 18 -13.86 24.13 -3.94
C VAL A 18 -13.75 22.80 -4.69
N GLU A 19 -13.98 21.67 -4.02
CA GLU A 19 -13.96 20.34 -4.65
C GLU A 19 -14.98 20.27 -5.80
N ASP A 20 -16.21 20.69 -5.55
CA ASP A 20 -17.27 20.76 -6.58
C ASP A 20 -16.89 21.67 -7.76
N ALA A 21 -16.26 22.81 -7.49
CA ALA A 21 -15.81 23.72 -8.55
C ALA A 21 -14.70 23.08 -9.40
N PHE A 22 -13.73 22.38 -8.78
CA PHE A 22 -12.68 21.66 -9.51
C PHE A 22 -13.28 20.61 -10.45
N LEU A 23 -14.20 19.79 -9.93
CA LEU A 23 -14.86 18.75 -10.73
C LEU A 23 -15.68 19.33 -11.89
N ARG A 24 -16.48 20.40 -11.63
CA ARG A 24 -17.25 21.08 -12.69
C ARG A 24 -16.37 21.68 -13.77
N LEU A 25 -15.20 22.15 -13.41
CA LEU A 25 -14.23 22.75 -14.33
C LEU A 25 -13.30 21.75 -15.01
N GLY A 26 -13.56 20.44 -14.84
CA GLY A 26 -12.91 19.38 -15.61
C GLY A 26 -11.79 18.65 -14.93
N ALA A 27 -11.64 18.74 -13.60
CA ALA A 27 -10.76 17.85 -12.87
C ALA A 27 -11.27 16.40 -12.94
N HIS A 28 -10.38 15.44 -13.20
CA HIS A 28 -10.71 14.02 -13.21
C HIS A 28 -10.86 13.46 -11.79
N SER A 29 -10.10 13.99 -10.85
CA SER A 29 -10.22 13.71 -9.43
C SER A 29 -9.76 14.90 -8.62
N VAL A 30 -10.26 14.98 -7.38
CA VAL A 30 -9.85 15.99 -6.39
C VAL A 30 -9.43 15.25 -5.12
N THR A 31 -8.32 15.68 -4.53
CA THR A 31 -7.80 15.13 -3.28
C THR A 31 -7.58 16.27 -2.29
N LEU A 32 -8.05 16.07 -1.07
CA LEU A 32 -7.74 16.93 0.06
C LEU A 32 -6.62 16.29 0.87
N SER A 33 -5.62 17.06 1.25
CA SER A 33 -4.47 16.59 2.03
C SER A 33 -4.06 17.63 3.06
N ASP A 34 -3.30 17.20 4.06
CA ASP A 34 -2.65 18.12 4.97
C ASP A 34 -1.58 18.96 4.26
N ALA A 35 -1.60 20.27 4.48
CA ALA A 35 -0.55 21.20 4.06
C ALA A 35 0.40 21.56 5.22
N GLY A 36 0.16 21.02 6.41
CA GLY A 36 0.96 21.17 7.62
C GLY A 36 1.56 19.83 8.06
N ASP A 37 1.58 19.61 9.34
CA ASP A 37 1.95 18.35 10.00
C ASP A 37 1.01 18.17 11.22
N ASP A 38 -0.28 18.34 10.96
CA ASP A 38 -1.30 18.24 12.01
C ASP A 38 -1.78 16.79 12.12
N PRO A 39 -1.56 16.11 13.25
CA PRO A 39 -2.07 14.76 13.44
C PRO A 39 -3.59 14.80 13.54
N VAL A 40 -4.30 14.33 12.53
CA VAL A 40 -5.71 13.96 12.64
C VAL A 40 -5.74 12.52 13.16
N LEU A 41 -5.89 12.39 14.48
CA LEU A 41 -6.11 11.11 15.14
C LEU A 41 -7.54 10.63 14.83
N GLU A 42 -7.99 9.52 15.40
CA GLU A 42 -9.28 8.93 15.06
C GLU A 42 -10.44 9.94 15.22
N PRO A 43 -11.11 10.33 14.11
CA PRO A 43 -12.33 11.14 14.20
C PRO A 43 -13.47 10.33 14.83
N GLY A 44 -14.38 11.01 15.51
CA GLY A 44 -15.59 10.39 16.02
C GLY A 44 -16.47 9.83 14.91
N PRO A 45 -17.39 8.89 15.20
CA PRO A 45 -18.30 8.33 14.21
C PRO A 45 -19.10 9.41 13.48
N GLY A 46 -18.93 9.51 12.16
CA GLY A 46 -19.62 10.50 11.32
C GLY A 46 -18.92 11.87 11.24
N GLU A 47 -17.78 12.05 11.88
CA GLU A 47 -16.96 13.24 11.74
C GLU A 47 -15.92 13.06 10.65
N THR A 48 -15.78 14.09 9.80
CA THR A 48 -14.72 14.19 8.78
C THR A 48 -13.95 15.51 8.97
N PRO A 49 -13.15 15.62 10.06
CA PRO A 49 -12.42 16.84 10.32
C PRO A 49 -11.40 17.09 9.22
N LEU A 50 -11.32 18.33 8.75
CA LEU A 50 -10.26 18.78 7.87
C LEU A 50 -9.07 19.24 8.72
N TRP A 51 -7.88 19.18 8.14
CA TRP A 51 -6.66 19.73 8.74
C TRP A 51 -6.76 21.25 8.86
N SER A 52 -6.11 21.83 9.84
CA SER A 52 -6.06 23.30 10.04
C SER A 52 -5.50 24.02 8.80
N ARG A 53 -4.63 23.34 8.08
CA ARG A 53 -4.09 23.76 6.79
C ARG A 53 -4.36 22.66 5.77
N THR A 54 -5.43 22.83 5.01
CA THR A 54 -5.83 21.86 3.98
C THR A 54 -5.34 22.31 2.61
N ARG A 55 -4.85 21.37 1.84
CA ARG A 55 -4.46 21.51 0.43
C ARG A 55 -5.44 20.74 -0.43
N VAL A 56 -5.85 21.36 -1.54
CA VAL A 56 -6.65 20.72 -2.57
C VAL A 56 -5.78 20.48 -3.80
N THR A 57 -5.84 19.28 -4.34
CA THR A 57 -5.11 18.87 -5.54
C THR A 57 -6.09 18.32 -6.56
N GLY A 58 -6.22 18.98 -7.69
CA GLY A 58 -7.00 18.49 -8.84
C GLY A 58 -6.12 17.85 -9.89
N LEU A 59 -6.53 16.69 -10.40
CA LEU A 59 -5.86 15.96 -11.48
C LEU A 59 -6.51 16.30 -12.81
N PHE A 60 -5.70 16.63 -13.81
CA PHE A 60 -6.11 17.03 -15.15
C PHE A 60 -5.33 16.30 -16.24
N SER A 61 -5.92 16.15 -17.42
CA SER A 61 -5.19 15.69 -18.61
C SER A 61 -4.04 16.65 -18.94
N GLY A 62 -2.97 16.12 -19.50
CA GLY A 62 -1.75 16.88 -19.78
C GLY A 62 -1.91 18.01 -20.79
N ASP A 63 -2.97 17.97 -21.61
CA ASP A 63 -3.34 19.00 -22.60
C ASP A 63 -4.25 20.10 -22.02
N THR A 64 -4.68 19.99 -20.76
CA THR A 64 -5.57 20.98 -20.13
C THR A 64 -4.83 22.31 -19.92
N ASP A 65 -5.45 23.43 -20.32
CA ASP A 65 -4.95 24.77 -20.02
C ASP A 65 -5.25 25.13 -18.54
N LEU A 66 -4.29 24.85 -17.66
CA LEU A 66 -4.42 25.12 -16.23
C LEU A 66 -4.36 26.63 -15.87
N ALA A 67 -3.89 27.49 -16.77
CA ALA A 67 -4.01 28.93 -16.57
C ALA A 67 -5.44 29.40 -16.81
N ALA A 68 -6.09 28.90 -17.86
CA ALA A 68 -7.52 29.13 -18.11
C ALA A 68 -8.37 28.54 -16.98
N PHE A 69 -8.06 27.33 -16.51
CA PHE A 69 -8.70 26.71 -15.34
C PHE A 69 -8.63 27.62 -14.11
N GLY A 70 -7.45 28.12 -13.75
CA GLY A 70 -7.27 29.01 -12.60
C GLY A 70 -8.13 30.28 -12.69
N ASN A 71 -8.25 30.87 -13.89
CA ASN A 71 -9.12 32.02 -14.10
C ASN A 71 -10.61 31.67 -13.96
N ALA A 72 -11.03 30.51 -14.47
CA ALA A 72 -12.39 30.03 -14.34
C ALA A 72 -12.74 29.70 -12.88
N LEU A 73 -11.83 29.02 -12.18
CA LEU A 73 -11.98 28.71 -10.75
C LEU A 73 -12.15 29.97 -9.89
N ARG A 74 -11.34 30.98 -10.15
CA ARG A 74 -11.44 32.28 -9.46
C ARG A 74 -12.82 32.93 -9.67
N ALA A 75 -13.33 32.88 -10.89
CA ALA A 75 -14.65 33.42 -11.23
C ALA A 75 -15.78 32.60 -10.59
N GLU A 76 -15.69 31.28 -10.64
CA GLU A 76 -16.65 30.33 -10.04
C GLU A 76 -16.79 30.53 -8.54
N LEU A 77 -15.64 30.70 -7.85
CA LEU A 77 -15.59 30.92 -6.41
C LEU A 77 -15.94 32.37 -6.00
N GLY A 78 -16.07 33.30 -6.94
CA GLY A 78 -16.40 34.70 -6.67
C GLY A 78 -15.34 35.45 -5.88
N ILE A 79 -14.06 35.07 -6.01
CA ILE A 79 -12.95 35.66 -5.27
C ILE A 79 -12.06 36.53 -6.16
N GLU A 80 -11.44 37.55 -5.59
CA GLU A 80 -10.56 38.44 -6.35
C GLU A 80 -9.23 37.77 -6.72
N ARG A 81 -8.71 36.91 -5.85
CA ARG A 81 -7.45 36.21 -6.01
C ARG A 81 -7.53 34.80 -5.46
N LEU A 82 -6.97 33.84 -6.22
CA LEU A 82 -6.78 32.49 -5.71
C LEU A 82 -5.78 32.45 -4.57
N PRO A 83 -5.95 31.58 -3.58
CA PRO A 83 -4.91 31.25 -2.61
C PRO A 83 -3.59 30.81 -3.27
N SER A 84 -2.57 30.56 -2.46
CA SER A 84 -1.30 30.01 -2.94
C SER A 84 -1.53 28.74 -3.74
N HIS A 85 -1.04 28.70 -4.98
CA HIS A 85 -1.22 27.58 -5.87
C HIS A 85 -0.04 27.43 -6.83
N HIS A 86 0.14 26.22 -7.33
CA HIS A 86 1.12 25.89 -8.38
C HIS A 86 0.62 24.73 -9.23
N VAL A 87 1.31 24.50 -10.34
CA VAL A 87 1.04 23.40 -11.26
C VAL A 87 2.23 22.44 -11.21
N GLU A 88 1.92 21.15 -11.13
CA GLU A 88 2.89 20.07 -11.19
C GLU A 88 2.64 19.20 -12.42
N GLU A 89 3.70 18.79 -13.09
CA GLU A 89 3.62 17.79 -14.15
C GLU A 89 3.83 16.41 -13.54
N LEU A 90 2.84 15.53 -13.68
CA LEU A 90 3.00 14.13 -13.34
C LEU A 90 3.58 13.39 -14.54
N ALA A 91 4.86 13.05 -14.44
CA ALA A 91 5.46 12.13 -15.38
C ALA A 91 4.70 10.80 -15.33
N ASP A 92 4.39 10.24 -16.50
CA ASP A 92 3.83 8.89 -16.61
C ASP A 92 4.90 7.92 -16.10
N ARG A 93 4.80 7.57 -14.83
CA ARG A 93 5.69 6.62 -14.18
C ARG A 93 4.93 5.31 -14.04
N ASN A 94 5.63 4.22 -14.19
CA ASN A 94 5.08 2.91 -13.85
C ASN A 94 5.02 2.81 -12.31
N TRP A 95 3.97 3.40 -11.74
CA TRP A 95 3.75 3.50 -10.28
C TRP A 95 3.74 2.13 -9.61
N GLU A 96 3.37 1.09 -10.36
CA GLU A 96 3.37 -0.29 -9.89
C GLU A 96 4.76 -0.78 -9.50
N ARG A 97 5.83 -0.16 -10.02
CA ARG A 97 7.22 -0.55 -9.79
C ARG A 97 8.10 0.57 -9.20
N GLU A 98 7.57 1.78 -9.00
CA GLU A 98 8.38 2.90 -8.50
C GLU A 98 8.88 2.64 -7.07
N TRP A 99 8.03 2.09 -6.23
CA TRP A 99 8.37 1.71 -4.85
C TRP A 99 9.38 0.55 -4.74
N LEU A 100 9.54 -0.26 -5.83
CA LEU A 100 10.57 -1.31 -5.89
C LEU A 100 11.98 -0.75 -5.89
N LYS A 101 12.17 0.52 -6.25
CA LYS A 101 13.50 1.15 -6.25
C LYS A 101 14.08 1.32 -4.85
N ASP A 102 13.20 1.46 -3.86
CA ASP A 102 13.55 1.61 -2.46
C ASP A 102 13.36 0.30 -1.67
N PHE A 103 12.91 -0.77 -2.35
CA PHE A 103 12.72 -2.08 -1.75
C PHE A 103 14.03 -2.86 -1.77
N GLY A 104 14.75 -2.82 -0.67
CA GLY A 104 15.98 -3.59 -0.46
C GLY A 104 15.75 -4.73 0.54
N ALA A 105 16.80 -5.51 0.82
CA ALA A 105 16.76 -6.55 1.82
C ALA A 105 16.46 -5.96 3.21
N MET A 106 15.39 -6.44 3.85
CA MET A 106 14.92 -5.98 5.15
C MET A 106 15.00 -7.12 6.16
N ARG A 107 15.51 -6.83 7.36
CA ARG A 107 15.59 -7.79 8.45
C ARG A 107 14.42 -7.62 9.42
N PHE A 108 13.82 -8.74 9.81
CA PHE A 108 12.76 -8.83 10.81
C PHE A 108 13.16 -9.83 11.91
N GLY A 109 13.22 -9.35 13.15
CA GLY A 109 13.71 -10.18 14.25
C GLY A 109 15.21 -10.47 14.18
N GLU A 110 15.63 -11.72 14.48
CA GLU A 110 17.03 -12.13 14.57
C GLU A 110 17.55 -12.77 13.28
N ARG A 111 16.75 -13.61 12.60
CA ARG A 111 17.16 -14.46 11.47
C ARG A 111 16.44 -14.18 10.17
N LEU A 112 15.18 -13.68 10.24
CA LEU A 112 14.32 -13.54 9.10
C LEU A 112 14.67 -12.32 8.25
N TRP A 113 14.79 -12.53 6.95
CA TRP A 113 15.01 -11.48 5.96
C TRP A 113 13.99 -11.59 4.83
N ILE A 114 13.44 -10.46 4.42
CA ILE A 114 12.62 -10.34 3.21
C ILE A 114 13.45 -9.60 2.19
N CYS A 115 13.68 -10.20 1.05
CA CYS A 115 14.54 -9.67 0.00
C CYS A 115 13.80 -9.57 -1.32
N PRO A 116 14.06 -8.53 -2.12
CA PRO A 116 13.71 -8.56 -3.54
C PRO A 116 14.34 -9.78 -4.21
N THR A 117 13.63 -10.36 -5.17
CA THR A 117 14.15 -11.48 -5.94
C THR A 117 15.50 -11.14 -6.58
N GLY A 118 16.53 -11.90 -6.20
CA GLY A 118 17.89 -11.76 -6.71
C GLY A 118 18.87 -11.02 -5.80
N ASP A 119 18.42 -10.47 -4.68
CA ASP A 119 19.31 -9.91 -3.66
C ASP A 119 19.88 -11.02 -2.79
N ALA A 120 21.12 -10.86 -2.33
CA ALA A 120 21.80 -11.81 -1.47
C ALA A 120 22.01 -11.21 -0.07
N VAL A 121 21.78 -12.03 0.96
CA VAL A 121 22.08 -11.69 2.34
C VAL A 121 23.31 -12.48 2.79
N ASP A 122 24.34 -11.78 3.24
CA ASP A 122 25.56 -12.39 3.80
C ASP A 122 25.44 -12.50 5.33
N ALA A 123 24.65 -13.48 5.79
CA ALA A 123 24.52 -13.81 7.21
C ALA A 123 24.37 -15.34 7.36
N ALA A 124 25.21 -15.96 8.21
CA ALA A 124 25.31 -17.41 8.30
C ALA A 124 24.02 -18.12 8.73
N ASP A 125 23.19 -17.45 9.53
CA ASP A 125 21.94 -18.01 10.07
C ASP A 125 20.69 -17.34 9.45
N ALA A 126 20.84 -16.65 8.32
CA ALA A 126 19.73 -15.95 7.69
C ALA A 126 18.69 -16.91 7.12
N VAL A 127 17.44 -16.69 7.47
CA VAL A 127 16.26 -17.27 6.82
C VAL A 127 15.75 -16.24 5.83
N VAL A 128 16.01 -16.49 4.54
CA VAL A 128 15.69 -15.52 3.50
C VAL A 128 14.39 -15.91 2.79
N VAL A 129 13.48 -14.97 2.69
CA VAL A 129 12.28 -15.04 1.85
C VAL A 129 12.51 -14.11 0.66
N ASP A 130 12.60 -14.70 -0.52
CA ASP A 130 12.63 -13.96 -1.78
C ASP A 130 11.20 -13.54 -2.13
N LEU A 131 10.96 -12.25 -2.22
CA LEU A 131 9.63 -11.72 -2.49
C LEU A 131 9.62 -10.90 -3.78
N ASP A 132 8.81 -11.33 -4.74
CA ASP A 132 8.33 -10.44 -5.79
C ASP A 132 6.91 -9.99 -5.40
N PRO A 133 6.79 -8.77 -4.87
CA PRO A 133 5.49 -8.31 -4.37
C PRO A 133 4.47 -8.11 -5.50
N GLY A 134 4.94 -7.95 -6.74
CA GLY A 134 4.08 -7.77 -7.90
C GLY A 134 3.02 -6.69 -7.67
N LEU A 135 1.74 -7.03 -7.95
CA LEU A 135 0.56 -6.20 -7.68
C LEU A 135 -0.15 -6.55 -6.36
N ALA A 136 0.33 -7.57 -5.61
CA ALA A 136 -0.31 -7.99 -4.38
C ALA A 136 0.19 -7.18 -3.18
N PHE A 137 -0.71 -6.92 -2.23
CA PHE A 137 -0.38 -6.28 -0.96
C PHE A 137 0.49 -7.21 -0.08
N GLY A 138 1.35 -6.63 0.78
CA GLY A 138 2.12 -7.41 1.76
C GLY A 138 3.60 -7.55 1.39
N THR A 139 4.31 -6.42 1.30
CA THR A 139 5.75 -6.35 1.02
C THR A 139 6.63 -6.46 2.27
N GLY A 140 6.01 -6.54 3.46
CA GLY A 140 6.72 -6.40 4.73
C GLY A 140 6.92 -4.96 5.19
N THR A 141 6.76 -3.96 4.32
CA THR A 141 7.00 -2.55 4.67
C THR A 141 5.91 -1.94 5.55
N HIS A 142 4.70 -2.51 5.54
CA HIS A 142 3.64 -2.04 6.44
C HIS A 142 3.95 -2.45 7.88
N PRO A 143 3.80 -1.54 8.87
CA PRO A 143 4.14 -1.83 10.28
C PRO A 143 3.47 -3.08 10.84
N THR A 144 2.21 -3.38 10.48
CA THR A 144 1.52 -4.59 10.94
C THR A 144 2.16 -5.86 10.41
N THR A 145 2.54 -5.89 9.12
CA THR A 145 3.22 -7.03 8.50
C THR A 145 4.61 -7.21 9.13
N ALA A 146 5.34 -6.11 9.36
CA ALA A 146 6.64 -6.14 10.04
C ALA A 146 6.56 -6.76 11.43
N MET A 147 5.60 -6.34 12.25
CA MET A 147 5.37 -6.92 13.58
C MET A 147 5.01 -8.40 13.53
N CYS A 148 4.22 -8.84 12.57
CA CYS A 148 3.91 -10.26 12.38
C CYS A 148 5.15 -11.07 11.99
N LEU A 149 6.01 -10.54 11.11
CA LEU A 149 7.26 -11.19 10.71
C LEU A 149 8.24 -11.32 11.89
N GLU A 150 8.40 -10.24 12.67
CA GLU A 150 9.22 -10.26 13.89
C GLU A 150 8.71 -11.27 14.92
N TRP A 151 7.38 -11.31 15.10
CA TRP A 151 6.74 -12.26 16.00
C TRP A 151 6.95 -13.70 15.54
N LEU A 152 6.79 -14.01 14.25
CA LEU A 152 7.02 -15.33 13.68
C LEU A 152 8.48 -15.78 13.86
N ASP A 153 9.46 -14.88 13.68
CA ASP A 153 10.88 -15.19 13.87
C ASP A 153 11.21 -15.60 15.33
N GLY A 154 10.47 -15.04 16.30
CA GLY A 154 10.61 -15.36 17.71
C GLY A 154 9.90 -16.64 18.16
N LEU A 155 9.10 -17.30 17.30
CA LEU A 155 8.35 -18.51 17.67
C LEU A 155 9.14 -19.79 17.37
N ASP A 156 8.88 -20.82 18.19
CA ASP A 156 9.18 -22.20 17.82
C ASP A 156 8.07 -22.74 16.92
N LEU A 157 8.34 -22.74 15.61
CA LEU A 157 7.39 -23.18 14.58
C LEU A 157 7.57 -24.65 14.18
N ALA A 158 8.52 -25.37 14.79
CA ALA A 158 8.78 -26.78 14.46
C ALA A 158 7.52 -27.64 14.66
N GLY A 159 7.07 -28.31 13.60
CA GLY A 159 5.88 -29.17 13.61
C GLY A 159 4.54 -28.44 13.74
N LYS A 160 4.52 -27.09 13.70
CA LYS A 160 3.31 -26.27 13.76
C LYS A 160 2.62 -26.16 12.40
N ARG A 161 1.31 -25.92 12.43
CA ARG A 161 0.48 -25.63 11.26
C ARG A 161 -0.02 -24.19 11.37
N LEU A 162 0.17 -23.42 10.30
CA LEU A 162 -0.17 -22.00 10.28
C LEU A 162 -1.32 -21.71 9.31
N LEU A 163 -2.18 -20.77 9.69
CA LEU A 163 -3.16 -20.12 8.81
C LEU A 163 -2.79 -18.65 8.65
N ASP A 164 -2.60 -18.23 7.38
CA ASP A 164 -2.47 -16.84 6.97
C ASP A 164 -3.80 -16.39 6.37
N TYR A 165 -4.54 -15.56 7.11
CA TYR A 165 -5.89 -15.13 6.75
C TYR A 165 -5.89 -13.72 6.19
N GLY A 166 -6.03 -13.58 4.88
CA GLY A 166 -5.78 -12.35 4.13
C GLY A 166 -4.33 -12.29 3.66
N CYS A 167 -3.86 -13.36 3.01
CA CYS A 167 -2.45 -13.60 2.78
C CYS A 167 -1.74 -12.61 1.84
N GLY A 168 -2.48 -11.90 0.97
CA GLY A 168 -1.89 -10.97 0.01
C GLY A 168 -0.78 -11.60 -0.84
N SER A 169 0.47 -11.18 -0.63
CA SER A 169 1.65 -11.76 -1.29
C SER A 169 2.05 -13.14 -0.77
N GLY A 170 1.47 -13.59 0.35
CA GLY A 170 1.82 -14.83 1.04
C GLY A 170 3.07 -14.73 1.93
N VAL A 171 3.59 -13.53 2.14
CA VAL A 171 4.88 -13.33 2.84
C VAL A 171 4.91 -13.96 4.24
N LEU A 172 3.80 -13.89 5.00
CA LEU A 172 3.74 -14.44 6.36
C LEU A 172 3.74 -15.97 6.35
N ALA A 173 2.91 -16.58 5.49
CA ALA A 173 2.88 -18.04 5.33
C ALA A 173 4.21 -18.60 4.83
N ILE A 174 4.84 -17.94 3.85
CA ILE A 174 6.15 -18.34 3.30
C ILE A 174 7.25 -18.19 4.37
N ALA A 175 7.26 -17.07 5.09
CA ALA A 175 8.19 -16.85 6.19
C ALA A 175 8.06 -17.94 7.26
N ALA A 176 6.85 -18.29 7.67
CA ALA A 176 6.60 -19.35 8.65
C ALA A 176 7.13 -20.71 8.18
N LEU A 177 6.93 -21.07 6.91
CA LEU A 177 7.46 -22.32 6.34
C LEU A 177 8.99 -22.32 6.32
N LYS A 178 9.61 -21.22 5.90
CA LYS A 178 11.07 -21.07 5.91
C LYS A 178 11.66 -21.11 7.33
N LEU A 179 10.90 -20.65 8.33
CA LEU A 179 11.26 -20.72 9.75
C LEU A 179 11.02 -22.11 10.38
N GLY A 180 10.52 -23.10 9.62
CA GLY A 180 10.38 -24.48 10.04
C GLY A 180 8.96 -24.92 10.37
N CYS A 181 7.93 -24.15 10.03
CA CYS A 181 6.55 -24.58 10.13
C CYS A 181 6.31 -25.82 9.27
N GLN A 182 5.54 -26.80 9.78
CA GLN A 182 5.29 -28.06 9.08
C GLN A 182 4.46 -27.87 7.82
N SER A 183 3.44 -27.01 7.90
CA SER A 183 2.58 -26.66 6.77
C SER A 183 1.89 -25.33 7.02
N ALA A 184 1.50 -24.66 5.94
CA ALA A 184 0.71 -23.45 6.02
C ALA A 184 -0.49 -23.50 5.09
N THR A 185 -1.56 -22.82 5.49
CA THR A 185 -2.70 -22.51 4.61
C THR A 185 -2.78 -21.00 4.46
N ALA A 186 -2.71 -20.51 3.23
CA ALA A 186 -2.88 -19.11 2.88
C ALA A 186 -4.25 -18.90 2.26
N MET A 187 -5.03 -17.95 2.76
CA MET A 187 -6.36 -17.63 2.27
C MET A 187 -6.48 -16.17 1.92
N ASP A 188 -7.01 -15.88 0.75
CA ASP A 188 -7.40 -14.52 0.35
C ASP A 188 -8.60 -14.59 -0.59
N ILE A 189 -9.45 -13.53 -0.56
CA ILE A 189 -10.58 -13.41 -1.48
C ILE A 189 -10.20 -12.81 -2.83
N ASP A 190 -9.04 -12.14 -2.89
CA ASP A 190 -8.54 -11.54 -4.13
C ASP A 190 -7.82 -12.58 -4.99
N PRO A 191 -8.29 -12.82 -6.23
CA PRO A 191 -7.62 -13.74 -7.16
C PRO A 191 -6.17 -13.34 -7.46
N GLN A 192 -5.82 -12.06 -7.42
CA GLN A 192 -4.45 -11.61 -7.64
C GLN A 192 -3.53 -11.99 -6.46
N ALA A 193 -4.03 -11.91 -5.23
CA ALA A 193 -3.32 -12.36 -4.05
C ALA A 193 -3.04 -13.87 -4.10
N ILE A 194 -4.02 -14.67 -4.53
CA ILE A 194 -3.86 -16.13 -4.73
C ILE A 194 -2.73 -16.43 -5.70
N ILE A 195 -2.73 -15.76 -6.86
CA ILE A 195 -1.69 -15.95 -7.89
C ILE A 195 -0.31 -15.54 -7.36
N ALA A 196 -0.22 -14.38 -6.71
CA ALA A 196 1.04 -13.87 -6.15
C ALA A 196 1.58 -14.80 -5.07
N THR A 197 0.74 -15.25 -4.14
CA THR A 197 1.12 -16.22 -3.09
C THR A 197 1.67 -17.51 -3.69
N GLN A 198 1.03 -18.07 -4.72
CA GLN A 198 1.48 -19.30 -5.38
C GLN A 198 2.84 -19.10 -6.07
N GLN A 199 3.03 -17.98 -6.76
CA GLN A 199 4.28 -17.66 -7.45
C GLN A 199 5.42 -17.46 -6.44
N ASN A 200 5.19 -16.69 -5.38
CA ASN A 200 6.17 -16.47 -4.33
C ASN A 200 6.53 -17.77 -3.59
N ALA A 201 5.54 -18.64 -3.31
CA ALA A 201 5.78 -19.93 -2.67
C ALA A 201 6.65 -20.84 -3.54
N ALA A 202 6.38 -20.93 -4.83
CA ALA A 202 7.16 -21.70 -5.77
C ALA A 202 8.60 -21.15 -5.88
N HIS A 203 8.75 -19.82 -5.91
CA HIS A 203 10.06 -19.16 -5.94
C HIS A 203 10.89 -19.49 -4.69
N ASN A 204 10.25 -19.52 -3.54
CA ASN A 204 10.87 -19.88 -2.25
C ASN A 204 10.98 -21.40 -2.01
N GLN A 205 10.51 -22.25 -2.92
CA GLN A 205 10.55 -23.72 -2.86
C GLN A 205 9.79 -24.27 -1.63
N VAL A 206 8.67 -23.63 -1.26
CA VAL A 206 7.79 -24.04 -0.15
C VAL A 206 6.36 -24.35 -0.62
N ASP A 207 6.13 -24.39 -1.91
CA ASP A 207 4.80 -24.62 -2.53
C ASP A 207 4.20 -25.98 -2.18
N GLN A 208 5.02 -26.99 -1.87
CA GLN A 208 4.54 -28.32 -1.50
C GLN A 208 3.91 -28.36 -0.10
N ASP A 209 4.39 -27.47 0.81
CA ASP A 209 3.91 -27.37 2.19
C ASP A 209 2.92 -26.22 2.39
N LEU A 210 2.60 -25.49 1.31
CA LEU A 210 1.65 -24.40 1.29
C LEU A 210 0.38 -24.77 0.53
N ARG A 211 -0.75 -24.69 1.22
CA ARG A 211 -2.07 -24.73 0.59
C ARG A 211 -2.60 -23.31 0.40
N VAL A 212 -3.01 -22.96 -0.82
CA VAL A 212 -3.60 -21.65 -1.13
C VAL A 212 -5.08 -21.82 -1.48
N THR A 213 -5.95 -20.98 -0.91
CA THR A 213 -7.41 -21.06 -1.14
C THR A 213 -8.04 -19.68 -1.27
N GLY A 214 -9.04 -19.54 -2.15
CA GLY A 214 -9.83 -18.31 -2.34
C GLY A 214 -11.09 -18.23 -1.47
N SER A 215 -11.29 -19.18 -0.55
CA SER A 215 -12.50 -19.24 0.29
C SER A 215 -12.19 -19.81 1.67
N PRO A 216 -12.85 -19.30 2.72
CA PRO A 216 -12.78 -19.89 4.05
C PRO A 216 -13.15 -21.38 4.10
N ASP A 217 -14.02 -21.84 3.21
CA ASP A 217 -14.41 -23.26 3.09
C ASP A 217 -13.22 -24.16 2.70
N GLY A 218 -12.18 -23.58 2.12
CA GLY A 218 -10.94 -24.26 1.78
C GLY A 218 -10.01 -24.52 2.97
N ILE A 219 -10.26 -23.90 4.12
CA ILE A 219 -9.46 -24.07 5.34
C ILE A 219 -9.85 -25.41 5.98
N GLN A 220 -8.91 -26.31 6.16
CA GLN A 220 -9.16 -27.65 6.68
C GLN A 220 -8.28 -27.97 7.88
N GLY A 221 -8.85 -28.70 8.83
CA GLY A 221 -8.14 -29.18 10.00
C GLY A 221 -7.98 -28.12 11.10
N GLN A 222 -7.11 -28.43 12.05
CA GLN A 222 -6.75 -27.53 13.14
C GLN A 222 -5.43 -26.85 12.81
N VAL A 223 -5.28 -25.60 13.22
CA VAL A 223 -4.05 -24.82 13.09
C VAL A 223 -3.54 -24.45 14.47
N ASP A 224 -2.23 -24.27 14.58
CA ASP A 224 -1.56 -23.92 15.84
C ASP A 224 -1.30 -22.43 15.94
N VAL A 225 -1.18 -21.75 14.77
CA VAL A 225 -0.89 -20.33 14.63
C VAL A 225 -1.80 -19.72 13.58
N VAL A 226 -2.34 -18.52 13.85
CA VAL A 226 -3.11 -17.72 12.89
C VAL A 226 -2.49 -16.33 12.82
N VAL A 227 -2.28 -15.84 11.60
CA VAL A 227 -1.79 -14.49 11.30
C VAL A 227 -2.71 -13.80 10.31
#